data_8f514085d4ce8814d3cd88b7e5ffc97f
#
_entry.id   8f514085d4ce8814d3cd88b7e5ffc97f
#
_cell.length_a   1.000
_cell.length_b   1.000
_cell.length_c   1.000
_cell.angle_alpha   90.00
_cell.angle_beta   90.00
_cell.angle_gamma   90.00
#
_symmetry.space_group_name_H-M   'P 1'
#
loop_
_entity.id
_entity.type
_entity.pdbx_description
1 polymer ?
#
loop_
_entity_poly.entity_id
_entity_poly.type
_entity_poly.pdbx_seq_one_letter_code
_entity_poly.pdbx_strand_id
1 'polypeptide(L)'
;MERQTGSRDPGPAEELLLDLTSKNTTRSIKDFAPEGIRLESNLEGTAKGVYDATFYATITMLVKPDRTIDYEVRQIHTTADGDTVLVYYKGTSVIESPTRNKFVGETTFQTGSKKLGWLNGIKARHDGEYDPVAGENRFRVYGTRDARDS
;
A
#
# COMPACT_ATOMS: atom_id res chain seq x y z
N MET A 1 -28.49 3.70 16.37
CA MET A 1 -28.24 3.79 15.71
C MET A 1 -27.83 4.03 15.43
N GLU A 2 -27.65 3.65 15.48
CA GLU A 2 -27.20 3.80 14.74
C GLU A 2 -26.74 3.98 14.45
N ARG A 3 -26.78 3.59 14.52
CA ARG A 3 -26.37 3.61 13.70
C ARG A 3 -25.90 3.98 13.41
N GLN A 4 -25.84 3.80 13.46
CA GLN A 4 -25.51 3.95 12.71
C GLN A 4 -25.25 4.26 12.15
N THR A 5 -25.12 4.19 12.33
CA THR A 5 -25.11 4.24 11.51
C THR A 5 -25.44 4.05 10.82
N GLY A 6 -25.67 3.83 10.58
CA GLY A 6 -25.98 3.57 9.88
C GLY A 6 -26.46 2.92 9.25
N SER A 7 -26.86 2.61 9.21
CA SER A 7 -27.22 2.04 8.52
C SER A 7 -27.71 1.74 7.89
N ARG A 8 -27.90 1.84 7.73
CA ARG A 8 -28.25 1.60 6.88
C ARG A 8 -28.07 0.65 5.97
N ASP A 9 -28.53 0.61 4.85
CA ASP A 9 -28.02 -0.49 4.12
C ASP A 9 -26.65 -0.24 3.61
N PRO A 10 -25.66 -0.84 4.18
CA PRO A 10 -24.30 -0.43 3.93
C PRO A 10 -23.82 -1.05 2.66
N GLY A 11 -24.15 -1.29 1.64
CA GLY A 11 -23.50 -1.86 0.48
C GLY A 11 -22.44 -2.92 0.84
N PRO A 12 -21.59 -3.31 -0.09
CA PRO A 12 -20.58 -4.35 0.17
C PRO A 12 -19.64 -3.94 1.29
N ALA A 13 -19.40 -4.84 2.22
CA ALA A 13 -18.50 -4.59 3.32
C ALA A 13 -17.05 -4.54 2.83
N GLU A 14 -16.27 -3.67 3.46
CA GLU A 14 -14.83 -3.63 3.26
C GLU A 14 -14.19 -4.88 3.86
N GLU A 15 -13.29 -5.51 3.14
CA GLU A 15 -12.58 -6.69 3.62
C GLU A 15 -11.08 -6.47 3.61
N LEU A 16 -10.36 -7.16 4.50
CA LEU A 16 -8.91 -7.19 4.47
C LEU A 16 -8.49 -8.06 3.28
N LEU A 17 -7.81 -7.44 2.33
CA LEU A 17 -7.34 -8.14 1.13
C LEU A 17 -5.95 -8.70 1.33
N LEU A 18 -5.03 -7.91 1.86
CA LEU A 18 -3.63 -8.30 2.00
C LEU A 18 -3.03 -7.74 3.28
N ASP A 19 -2.19 -8.53 3.92
CA ASP A 19 -1.29 -8.13 5.00
C ASP A 19 0.13 -8.24 4.44
N LEU A 20 0.88 -7.14 4.46
CA LEU A 20 2.16 -7.05 3.77
C LEU A 20 3.25 -6.60 4.74
N THR A 21 4.43 -7.19 4.56
CA THR A 21 5.64 -6.73 5.25
C THR A 21 6.74 -6.58 4.21
N SER A 22 7.57 -5.57 4.36
CA SER A 22 8.67 -5.34 3.44
C SER A 22 9.85 -4.70 4.14
N LYS A 23 10.99 -4.76 3.48
CA LYS A 23 12.24 -4.22 4.00
C LYS A 23 12.95 -3.47 2.88
N ASN A 24 13.55 -2.34 3.22
CA ASN A 24 14.34 -1.56 2.27
C ASN A 24 15.58 -2.35 1.85
N THR A 25 15.86 -2.35 0.56
CA THR A 25 17.09 -2.93 0.00
C THR A 25 18.08 -1.85 -0.39
N THR A 26 17.59 -0.71 -0.91
CA THR A 26 18.41 0.45 -1.22
C THR A 26 17.66 1.72 -0.90
N ARG A 27 18.39 2.80 -0.70
CA ARG A 27 17.83 4.16 -0.50
C ARG A 27 18.68 5.13 -1.30
N SER A 28 18.01 6.11 -1.92
CA SER A 28 18.68 7.13 -2.72
C SER A 28 18.11 8.50 -2.38
N ILE A 29 18.98 9.48 -2.25
CA ILE A 29 18.59 10.88 -2.14
C ILE A 29 18.62 11.43 -3.54
N LYS A 30 17.46 11.87 -4.04
CA LYS A 30 17.34 12.34 -5.42
C LYS A 30 17.57 13.82 -5.55
N ASP A 31 17.11 14.61 -4.56
CA ASP A 31 17.24 16.06 -4.66
C ASP A 31 16.90 16.71 -3.32
N PHE A 32 17.46 17.89 -3.09
CA PHE A 32 17.07 18.83 -2.02
C PHE A 32 16.35 19.98 -2.73
N ALA A 33 15.03 19.97 -2.68
CA ALA A 33 14.21 20.96 -3.36
C ALA A 33 13.63 21.96 -2.34
N PRO A 34 13.17 23.13 -2.78
CA PRO A 34 12.56 24.08 -1.82
C PRO A 34 11.36 23.51 -1.09
N GLU A 35 10.59 22.63 -1.72
CA GLU A 35 9.41 22.00 -1.12
C GLU A 35 9.77 20.85 -0.18
N GLY A 36 11.01 20.35 -0.19
CA GLY A 36 11.41 19.25 0.68
C GLY A 36 12.50 18.38 0.08
N ILE A 37 12.66 17.19 0.65
CA ILE A 37 13.68 16.22 0.24
C ILE A 37 13.03 15.16 -0.62
N ARG A 38 13.55 14.95 -1.82
CA ARG A 38 13.09 13.87 -2.71
C ARG A 38 13.93 12.63 -2.50
N LEU A 39 13.27 11.55 -2.16
CA LEU A 39 13.91 10.26 -1.87
C LEU A 39 13.32 9.18 -2.76
N GLU A 40 14.10 8.13 -2.96
CA GLU A 40 13.65 6.93 -3.62
C GLU A 40 14.22 5.73 -2.88
N SER A 41 13.40 4.70 -2.67
CA SER A 41 13.83 3.47 -2.02
C SER A 41 13.32 2.28 -2.80
N ASN A 42 14.07 1.18 -2.74
CA ASN A 42 13.63 -0.12 -3.23
C ASN A 42 13.36 -1.01 -2.04
N LEU A 43 12.36 -1.89 -2.20
CA LEU A 43 11.90 -2.74 -1.12
C LEU A 43 11.66 -4.15 -1.65
N GLU A 44 11.75 -5.11 -0.74
CA GLU A 44 11.34 -6.49 -1.01
C GLU A 44 10.49 -6.95 0.16
N GLY A 45 9.49 -7.78 -0.13
CA GLY A 45 8.61 -8.22 0.92
C GLY A 45 7.69 -9.36 0.53
N THR A 46 6.74 -9.62 1.42
CA THR A 46 5.75 -10.68 1.27
C THR A 46 4.36 -10.14 1.51
N ALA A 47 3.39 -10.73 0.82
CA ALA A 47 1.98 -10.42 0.96
C ALA A 47 1.22 -11.70 1.26
N LYS A 48 0.24 -11.61 2.17
CA LYS A 48 -0.63 -12.72 2.54
C LYS A 48 -2.07 -12.24 2.58
N GLY A 49 -2.96 -13.08 2.06
CA GLY A 49 -4.39 -12.76 2.08
C GLY A 49 -5.13 -13.42 0.93
N VAL A 50 -5.81 -12.62 0.11
CA VAL A 50 -6.55 -13.15 -1.03
C VAL A 50 -5.64 -13.87 -2.04
N TYR A 51 -4.36 -13.62 -1.95
CA TYR A 51 -3.30 -14.46 -2.52
C TYR A 51 -2.07 -14.35 -1.63
N ASP A 52 -1.15 -15.30 -1.75
CA ASP A 52 0.17 -15.23 -1.13
C ASP A 52 1.18 -14.90 -2.22
N ALA A 53 2.11 -14.00 -1.91
CA ALA A 53 3.07 -13.54 -2.91
C ALA A 53 4.36 -13.05 -2.26
N THR A 54 5.42 -13.02 -3.06
CA THR A 54 6.59 -12.20 -2.78
C THR A 54 6.52 -10.99 -3.71
N PHE A 55 7.15 -9.89 -3.32
CA PHE A 55 7.15 -8.71 -4.18
C PHE A 55 8.44 -7.91 -4.02
N TYR A 56 8.71 -7.10 -5.04
CA TYR A 56 9.68 -6.03 -4.94
C TYR A 56 9.04 -4.74 -5.44
N ALA A 57 9.59 -3.63 -4.98
CA ALA A 57 8.91 -2.36 -5.14
C ALA A 57 9.88 -1.19 -5.21
N THR A 58 9.40 -0.11 -5.81
CA THR A 58 10.07 1.19 -5.74
C THR A 58 9.09 2.19 -5.15
N ILE A 59 9.56 2.94 -4.17
CA ILE A 59 8.80 4.04 -3.57
C ILE A 59 9.53 5.35 -3.85
N THR A 60 8.77 6.35 -4.29
CA THR A 60 9.26 7.72 -4.46
C THR A 60 8.55 8.61 -3.45
N MET A 61 9.31 9.51 -2.81
CA MET A 61 8.81 10.28 -1.67
C MET A 61 9.24 11.74 -1.78
N LEU A 62 8.37 12.63 -1.32
CA LEU A 62 8.73 14.01 -1.01
C LEU A 62 8.52 14.21 0.50
N VAL A 63 9.63 14.37 1.22
CA VAL A 63 9.60 14.65 2.68
C VAL A 63 9.52 16.14 2.86
N LYS A 64 8.38 16.61 3.36
CA LYS A 64 8.10 18.05 3.46
C LYS A 64 8.52 18.60 4.83
N PRO A 65 8.77 19.92 4.93
CA PRO A 65 9.20 20.53 6.20
C PRO A 65 8.22 20.37 7.35
N ASP A 66 6.94 20.16 7.05
CA ASP A 66 5.91 19.97 8.08
C ASP A 66 5.84 18.56 8.65
N ARG A 67 6.83 17.70 8.34
CA ARG A 67 6.95 16.32 8.80
C ARG A 67 5.91 15.39 8.15
N THR A 68 5.36 15.79 7.01
CA THR A 68 4.54 14.89 6.20
C THR A 68 5.33 14.44 4.97
N ILE A 69 4.93 13.30 4.41
CA ILE A 69 5.59 12.71 3.25
C ILE A 69 4.51 12.37 2.24
N ASP A 70 4.63 12.89 1.02
CA ASP A 70 3.81 12.41 -0.09
C ASP A 70 4.58 11.30 -0.78
N TYR A 71 3.92 10.19 -1.10
CA TYR A 71 4.61 9.06 -1.70
C TYR A 71 3.77 8.35 -2.75
N GLU A 72 4.47 7.65 -3.63
CA GLU A 72 3.90 6.70 -4.57
C GLU A 72 4.74 5.44 -4.53
N VAL A 73 4.09 4.29 -4.63
CA VAL A 73 4.76 2.99 -4.60
C VAL A 73 4.26 2.15 -5.76
N ARG A 74 5.19 1.50 -6.44
CA ARG A 74 4.88 0.52 -7.48
C ARG A 74 5.48 -0.81 -7.09
N GLN A 75 4.65 -1.84 -7.04
CA GLN A 75 5.07 -3.18 -6.63
C GLN A 75 4.74 -4.19 -7.71
N ILE A 76 5.59 -5.18 -7.87
CA ILE A 76 5.31 -6.35 -8.69
C ILE A 76 5.22 -7.54 -7.74
N HIS A 77 4.03 -8.11 -7.64
CA HIS A 77 3.78 -9.31 -6.84
C HIS A 77 3.82 -10.54 -7.72
N THR A 78 4.53 -11.56 -7.26
CA THR A 78 4.51 -12.88 -7.88
C THR A 78 3.83 -13.82 -6.90
N THR A 79 2.66 -14.34 -7.29
CA THR A 79 1.88 -15.19 -6.40
C THR A 79 2.46 -16.59 -6.30
N ALA A 80 2.06 -17.33 -5.29
CA ALA A 80 2.47 -18.72 -5.11
C ALA A 80 2.12 -19.59 -6.31
N ASP A 81 1.05 -19.23 -7.03
CA ASP A 81 0.61 -19.95 -8.24
C ASP A 81 1.29 -19.46 -9.51
N GLY A 82 2.18 -18.47 -9.41
CA GLY A 82 2.93 -17.96 -10.55
C GLY A 82 2.25 -16.81 -11.30
N ASP A 83 1.14 -16.27 -10.78
CA ASP A 83 0.50 -15.10 -11.38
C ASP A 83 1.27 -13.82 -11.03
N THR A 84 1.13 -12.81 -11.87
CA THR A 84 1.70 -11.49 -11.61
C THR A 84 0.58 -10.50 -11.31
N VAL A 85 0.76 -9.74 -10.23
CA VAL A 85 -0.16 -8.65 -9.87
C VAL A 85 0.66 -7.39 -9.70
N LEU A 86 0.27 -6.34 -10.42
CA LEU A 86 0.89 -5.02 -10.30
C LEU A 86 0.08 -4.20 -9.31
N VAL A 87 0.74 -3.63 -8.31
CA VAL A 87 0.05 -2.88 -7.27
C VAL A 87 0.64 -1.49 -7.19
N TYR A 88 -0.22 -0.50 -7.24
CA TYR A 88 0.15 0.90 -7.14
C TYR A 88 -0.48 1.51 -5.90
N TYR A 89 0.33 2.27 -5.16
CA TYR A 89 -0.11 2.96 -3.95
C TYR A 89 0.20 4.44 -4.07
N LYS A 90 -0.69 5.25 -3.55
CA LYS A 90 -0.47 6.69 -3.46
C LYS A 90 -1.03 7.15 -2.12
N GLY A 91 -0.24 7.91 -1.37
CA GLY A 91 -0.71 8.33 -0.06
C GLY A 91 0.17 9.35 0.61
N THR A 92 -0.10 9.52 1.89
CA THR A 92 0.58 10.48 2.74
C THR A 92 1.02 9.79 4.02
N SER A 93 2.23 10.12 4.47
CA SER A 93 2.78 9.62 5.71
C SER A 93 3.03 10.78 6.67
N VAL A 94 2.91 10.51 7.97
CA VAL A 94 3.25 11.46 9.03
C VAL A 94 4.38 10.87 9.85
N ILE A 95 5.44 11.67 10.06
CA ILE A 95 6.56 11.27 10.89
C ILE A 95 6.18 11.51 12.35
N GLU A 96 5.92 10.45 13.10
CA GLU A 96 5.51 10.54 14.51
C GLU A 96 6.70 10.53 15.45
N SER A 97 7.74 9.77 15.10
CA SER A 97 8.94 9.64 15.92
C SER A 97 10.10 9.19 15.03
N PRO A 98 11.34 9.15 15.54
CA PRO A 98 12.47 8.67 14.74
C PRO A 98 12.32 7.24 14.22
N THR A 99 11.47 6.43 14.84
CA THR A 99 11.29 5.02 14.45
C THR A 99 9.89 4.73 13.92
N ARG A 100 9.05 5.74 13.71
CA ARG A 100 7.67 5.48 13.32
C ARG A 100 7.09 6.56 12.43
N ASN A 101 6.79 6.18 11.20
CA ASN A 101 5.95 6.95 10.29
C ASN A 101 4.65 6.18 10.15
N LYS A 102 3.51 6.87 10.20
CA LYS A 102 2.21 6.28 9.87
C LYS A 102 1.78 6.76 8.52
N PHE A 103 1.23 5.86 7.72
CA PHE A 103 0.81 6.22 6.36
C PHE A 103 -0.55 5.64 6.01
N VAL A 104 -1.25 6.37 5.15
CA VAL A 104 -2.55 5.97 4.62
C VAL A 104 -2.65 6.42 3.16
N GLY A 105 -3.44 5.73 2.38
CA GLY A 105 -3.65 6.14 1.00
C GLY A 105 -4.51 5.17 0.22
N GLU A 106 -4.45 5.31 -1.10
CA GLU A 106 -5.22 4.54 -2.05
C GLU A 106 -4.35 3.46 -2.66
N THR A 107 -4.99 2.37 -3.07
CA THR A 107 -4.33 1.23 -3.69
C THR A 107 -5.11 0.82 -4.94
N THR A 108 -4.39 0.54 -6.03
CA THR A 108 -5.01 -0.01 -7.24
C THR A 108 -4.23 -1.23 -7.69
N PHE A 109 -4.95 -2.17 -8.30
CA PHE A 109 -4.40 -3.43 -8.78
C PHE A 109 -4.57 -3.56 -10.27
N GLN A 110 -3.63 -4.26 -10.90
CA GLN A 110 -3.70 -4.61 -12.32
C GLN A 110 -3.14 -6.01 -12.49
N THR A 111 -3.90 -6.91 -13.07
CA THR A 111 -3.44 -8.28 -13.31
C THR A 111 -4.13 -8.87 -14.53
N GLY A 112 -3.40 -9.74 -15.23
CA GLY A 112 -3.96 -10.56 -16.29
C GLY A 112 -4.46 -11.93 -15.83
N SER A 113 -4.32 -12.24 -14.54
CA SER A 113 -4.79 -13.51 -14.00
C SER A 113 -6.31 -13.59 -14.07
N LYS A 114 -6.84 -14.70 -14.57
CA LYS A 114 -8.30 -14.87 -14.65
C LYS A 114 -8.92 -14.95 -13.27
N LYS A 115 -8.34 -15.72 -12.37
CA LYS A 115 -8.92 -15.91 -11.03
C LYS A 115 -8.78 -14.69 -10.16
N LEU A 116 -7.82 -13.80 -10.43
CA LEU A 116 -7.61 -12.57 -9.67
C LEU A 116 -8.11 -11.33 -10.41
N GLY A 117 -8.75 -11.51 -11.56
CA GLY A 117 -9.22 -10.40 -12.38
C GLY A 117 -10.20 -9.47 -11.69
N TRP A 118 -10.87 -9.94 -10.64
CA TRP A 118 -11.77 -9.11 -9.85
C TRP A 118 -11.03 -7.98 -9.11
N LEU A 119 -9.72 -8.09 -8.96
CA LEU A 119 -8.91 -7.02 -8.37
C LEU A 119 -8.81 -5.80 -9.28
N ASN A 120 -8.92 -6.00 -10.60
CA ASN A 120 -8.87 -4.88 -11.54
C ASN A 120 -10.08 -3.99 -11.31
N GLY A 121 -9.85 -2.73 -11.00
CA GLY A 121 -10.93 -1.76 -10.88
C GLY A 121 -11.64 -1.72 -9.54
N ILE A 122 -11.27 -2.53 -8.55
CA ILE A 122 -11.86 -2.40 -7.22
C ILE A 122 -11.33 -1.14 -6.54
N LYS A 123 -12.11 -0.61 -5.62
CA LYS A 123 -11.66 0.47 -4.75
C LYS A 123 -10.97 -0.13 -3.55
N ALA A 124 -9.72 0.24 -3.34
CA ALA A 124 -8.93 -0.25 -2.23
C ALA A 124 -8.18 0.89 -1.57
N ARG A 125 -7.90 0.71 -0.30
CA ARG A 125 -7.10 1.64 0.50
C ARG A 125 -6.06 0.86 1.28
N HIS A 126 -5.05 1.55 1.75
CA HIS A 126 -4.04 0.94 2.59
C HIS A 126 -3.74 1.83 3.80
N ASP A 127 -3.27 1.20 4.87
CA ASP A 127 -2.67 1.91 5.99
C ASP A 127 -1.55 1.06 6.57
N GLY A 128 -0.63 1.71 7.25
CA GLY A 128 0.48 0.99 7.84
C GLY A 128 1.47 1.89 8.55
N GLU A 129 2.61 1.28 8.86
CA GLU A 129 3.69 1.92 9.59
C GLU A 129 5.02 1.57 8.96
N TYR A 130 5.92 2.53 9.04
CA TYR A 130 7.29 2.39 8.56
C TYR A 130 8.25 2.78 9.68
N ASP A 131 9.27 1.95 9.89
CA ASP A 131 10.39 2.26 10.80
C ASP A 131 11.59 2.69 9.95
N PRO A 132 11.93 4.01 9.92
CA PRO A 132 13.04 4.48 9.09
C PRO A 132 14.40 3.98 9.55
N VAL A 133 14.56 3.63 10.82
CA VAL A 133 15.82 3.13 11.34
C VAL A 133 16.04 1.68 10.92
N ALA A 134 15.02 0.83 11.11
CA ALA A 134 15.10 -0.57 10.70
C ALA A 134 14.92 -0.74 9.20
N GLY A 135 14.27 0.21 8.53
CA GLY A 135 13.94 0.09 7.12
C GLY A 135 12.84 -0.91 6.84
N GLU A 136 11.89 -1.05 7.78
CA GLU A 136 10.84 -2.06 7.70
C GLU A 136 9.47 -1.43 7.62
N ASN A 137 8.62 -1.97 6.74
CA ASN A 137 7.22 -1.58 6.59
C ASN A 137 6.32 -2.72 6.99
N ARG A 138 5.20 -2.38 7.61
CA ARG A 138 4.09 -3.29 7.78
C ARG A 138 2.80 -2.55 7.45
N PHE A 139 2.01 -3.12 6.55
CA PHE A 139 0.80 -2.42 6.10
C PHE A 139 -0.25 -3.41 5.62
N ARG A 140 -1.47 -2.91 5.53
CA ARG A 140 -2.64 -3.71 5.15
C ARG A 140 -3.39 -3.00 4.05
N VAL A 141 -3.95 -3.80 3.15
CA VAL A 141 -4.78 -3.32 2.06
C VAL A 141 -6.20 -3.83 2.27
N TYR A 142 -7.14 -2.91 2.21
CA TYR A 142 -8.56 -3.19 2.37
C TYR A 142 -9.28 -2.80 1.09
N GLY A 143 -10.30 -3.55 0.74
CA GLY A 143 -11.08 -3.23 -0.44
C GLY A 143 -12.51 -3.70 -0.32
N THR A 144 -13.34 -3.20 -1.23
CA THR A 144 -14.75 -3.58 -1.30
C THR A 144 -14.97 -4.33 -2.60
N ARG A 145 -15.27 -5.62 -2.48
CA ARG A 145 -15.55 -6.45 -3.62
C ARG A 145 -17.00 -6.26 -4.03
N ASP A 146 -17.23 -5.95 -5.31
CA ASP A 146 -18.58 -5.91 -5.84
C ASP A 146 -19.16 -7.32 -5.81
N ALA A 147 -20.44 -7.44 -5.47
CA ALA A 147 -21.09 -8.74 -5.41
C ALA A 147 -21.02 -9.49 -6.74
N ARG A 148 -20.93 -8.78 -7.85
CA ARG A 148 -20.79 -9.40 -9.18
C ARG A 148 -19.41 -10.01 -9.42
N ASP A 149 -18.44 -9.64 -8.62
CA ASP A 149 -17.06 -10.09 -8.78
C ASP A 149 -16.74 -11.33 -7.92
N SER A 150 -17.72 -11.81 -7.18
CA SER A 150 -17.50 -12.93 -6.26
C SER A 150 -17.78 -14.28 -6.93
#